data_ff89e6e0949c8cac99d0320020e53d27
#
_entry.id   ff89e6e0949c8cac99d0320020e53d27
#
_cell.length_a   1.000
_cell.length_b   1.000
_cell.length_c   1.000
_cell.angle_alpha   90.00
_cell.angle_beta   90.00
_cell.angle_gamma   90.00
#
_symmetry.space_group_name_H-M   'P 1'
#
loop_
_entity.id
_entity.type
_entity.pdbx_description
1 polymer ?
#
loop_
_entity_poly.entity_id
_entity_poly.type
_entity_poly.pdbx_seq_one_letter_code
_entity_poly.pdbx_strand_id
1 'polypeptide(L)'
;MARSSPRQRKTMGRVMHEFKHGELKGGRAGRAGKVKNRRQAIAIALKEAGASKYASARENRRNRARSARKEAHGATYQQEREGRSHVGARGRRESSRAMGGRNARKITARGRRAARGRARLSSGATKAQLYRRAKARSVRGRSKMS
;
A
#
# COMPACT_ATOMS: atom_id res chain seq x y z
N MET A 1 -23.41 4.24 13.13
CA MET A 1 -22.50 4.03 11.98
C MET A 1 -22.76 2.66 11.37
N ALA A 2 -22.99 2.57 10.06
CA ALA A 2 -23.19 1.28 9.40
C ALA A 2 -21.92 0.44 9.47
N ARG A 3 -22.04 -0.79 9.98
CA ARG A 3 -20.93 -1.74 10.05
C ARG A 3 -20.54 -2.21 8.65
N SER A 4 -19.25 -2.24 8.34
CA SER A 4 -18.75 -2.77 7.08
C SER A 4 -19.15 -4.24 6.90
N SER A 5 -19.63 -4.61 5.70
CA SER A 5 -20.00 -5.98 5.38
C SER A 5 -18.77 -6.92 5.40
N PRO A 6 -18.94 -8.25 5.55
CA PRO A 6 -17.83 -9.20 5.48
C PRO A 6 -17.01 -9.09 4.19
N ARG A 7 -17.67 -8.87 3.05
CA ARG A 7 -17.00 -8.66 1.76
C ARG A 7 -16.17 -7.37 1.74
N GLN A 8 -16.69 -6.27 2.28
CA GLN A 8 -15.93 -5.02 2.40
C GLN A 8 -14.70 -5.20 3.29
N ARG A 9 -14.85 -5.89 4.42
CA ARG A 9 -13.71 -6.19 5.31
C ARG A 9 -12.65 -7.04 4.62
N LYS A 10 -13.05 -8.03 3.80
CA LYS A 10 -12.13 -8.86 3.02
C LYS A 10 -11.31 -8.01 2.04
N THR A 11 -11.96 -7.13 1.27
CA THR A 11 -11.29 -6.23 0.32
C THR A 11 -10.36 -5.26 1.04
N MET A 12 -10.82 -4.64 2.16
CA MET A 12 -9.95 -3.78 2.97
C MET A 12 -8.73 -4.54 3.52
N GLY A 13 -8.94 -5.77 4.00
CA GLY A 13 -7.86 -6.64 4.48
C GLY A 13 -6.84 -6.94 3.39
N ARG A 14 -7.28 -7.21 2.15
CA ARG A 14 -6.41 -7.42 1.00
C ARG A 14 -5.55 -6.19 0.71
N VAL A 15 -6.15 -5.02 0.58
CA VAL A 15 -5.41 -3.78 0.29
C VAL A 15 -4.39 -3.46 1.38
N MET A 16 -4.76 -3.67 2.65
CA MET A 16 -3.83 -3.46 3.76
C MET A 16 -2.72 -4.51 3.80
N HIS A 17 -3.00 -5.75 3.38
CA HIS A 17 -1.98 -6.78 3.16
C HIS A 17 -0.99 -6.34 2.07
N GLU A 18 -1.48 -5.95 0.89
CA GLU A 18 -0.67 -5.43 -0.21
C GLU A 18 0.20 -4.25 0.23
N PHE A 19 -0.36 -3.31 1.02
CA PHE A 19 0.41 -2.21 1.59
C PHE A 19 1.51 -2.69 2.53
N LYS A 20 1.19 -3.61 3.42
CA LYS A 20 2.12 -4.14 4.43
C LYS A 20 3.29 -4.89 3.80
N HIS A 21 3.04 -5.59 2.70
CA HIS A 21 4.05 -6.29 1.91
C HIS A 21 4.74 -5.41 0.86
N GLY A 22 4.35 -4.14 0.72
CA GLY A 22 4.94 -3.20 -0.23
C GLY A 22 4.58 -3.48 -1.69
N GLU A 23 3.43 -4.10 -1.92
CA GLU A 23 2.89 -4.45 -3.24
C GLU A 23 1.92 -3.41 -3.74
N LEU A 24 1.20 -2.73 -2.84
CA LEU A 24 0.18 -1.75 -3.18
C LEU A 24 0.75 -0.61 -4.00
N LYS A 25 0.19 -0.41 -5.19
CA LYS A 25 0.50 0.71 -6.07
C LYS A 25 -0.63 1.73 -6.05
N GLY A 26 -0.27 3.00 -6.14
CA GLY A 26 -1.22 4.11 -6.15
C GLY A 26 -1.51 4.62 -7.56
N GLY A 27 -2.51 5.52 -7.65
CA GLY A 27 -2.90 6.15 -8.89
C GLY A 27 -3.68 5.24 -9.85
N ARG A 28 -4.04 5.79 -11.01
CA ARG A 28 -4.73 5.03 -12.05
C ARG A 28 -3.76 3.98 -12.62
N ALA A 29 -4.18 2.73 -12.60
CA ALA A 29 -3.37 1.58 -13.06
C ALA A 29 -1.98 1.46 -12.41
N GLY A 30 -1.81 1.93 -11.16
CA GLY A 30 -0.54 1.83 -10.44
C GLY A 30 0.54 2.83 -10.86
N ARG A 31 0.22 3.80 -11.72
CA ARG A 31 1.18 4.76 -12.30
C ARG A 31 1.89 5.64 -11.27
N ALA A 32 1.26 5.90 -10.11
CA ALA A 32 1.88 6.68 -9.03
C ALA A 32 2.92 5.88 -8.22
N GLY A 33 3.23 4.66 -8.63
CA GLY A 33 4.19 3.80 -7.95
C GLY A 33 3.69 3.25 -6.62
N LYS A 34 4.61 2.75 -5.80
CA LYS A 34 4.27 2.13 -4.50
C LYS A 34 3.69 3.14 -3.52
N VAL A 35 2.61 2.76 -2.87
CA VAL A 35 1.99 3.56 -1.80
C VAL A 35 2.92 3.62 -0.59
N LYS A 36 3.26 4.84 -0.17
CA LYS A 36 4.22 5.10 0.91
C LYS A 36 3.53 5.38 2.24
N ASN A 37 2.34 5.96 2.21
CA ASN A 37 1.64 6.45 3.38
C ASN A 37 0.49 5.51 3.77
N ARG A 38 0.40 5.18 5.07
CA ARG A 38 -0.69 4.36 5.61
C ARG A 38 -2.07 5.00 5.44
N ARG A 39 -2.17 6.33 5.58
CA ARG A 39 -3.44 7.04 5.37
C ARG A 39 -3.93 6.88 3.93
N GLN A 40 -3.01 6.97 2.97
CA GLN A 40 -3.32 6.72 1.56
C GLN A 40 -3.75 5.26 1.33
N ALA A 41 -3.10 4.28 1.96
CA ALA A 41 -3.50 2.88 1.87
C ALA A 41 -4.91 2.64 2.43
N ILE A 42 -5.25 3.27 3.56
CA ILE A 42 -6.60 3.21 4.14
C ILE A 42 -7.63 3.84 3.20
N ALA A 43 -7.32 4.99 2.61
CA ALA A 43 -8.22 5.65 1.65
C ALA A 43 -8.46 4.76 0.40
N ILE A 44 -7.42 4.12 -0.12
CA ILE A 44 -7.53 3.14 -1.22
C ILE A 44 -8.38 1.94 -0.78
N ALA A 45 -8.15 1.40 0.41
CA ALA A 45 -8.90 0.27 0.94
C ALA A 45 -10.40 0.57 1.07
N LEU A 46 -10.76 1.73 1.60
CA LEU A 46 -12.15 2.18 1.71
C LEU A 46 -12.77 2.42 0.33
N LYS A 47 -12.04 3.00 -0.59
CA LYS A 47 -12.50 3.22 -1.98
C LYS A 47 -12.75 1.91 -2.70
N GLU A 48 -11.82 0.96 -2.66
CA GLU A 48 -11.95 -0.35 -3.29
C GLU A 48 -13.06 -1.20 -2.65
N ALA A 49 -13.24 -1.12 -1.34
CA ALA A 49 -14.33 -1.77 -0.63
C ALA A 49 -15.70 -1.13 -0.89
N GLY A 50 -15.75 0.04 -1.55
CA GLY A 50 -16.98 0.81 -1.72
C GLY A 50 -17.59 1.25 -0.40
N ALA A 51 -16.74 1.69 0.52
CA ALA A 51 -17.10 2.17 1.86
C ALA A 51 -16.56 3.59 2.13
N SER A 52 -16.21 4.34 1.09
CA SER A 52 -15.72 5.71 1.22
C SER A 52 -16.86 6.66 1.57
N LYS A 53 -16.72 7.43 2.64
CA LYS A 53 -17.67 8.46 3.04
C LYS A 53 -17.69 9.67 2.09
N TYR A 54 -16.64 9.84 1.30
CA TYR A 54 -16.49 10.95 0.36
C TYR A 54 -16.99 10.61 -1.05
N ALA A 55 -17.37 9.35 -1.29
CA ALA A 55 -17.91 8.89 -2.57
C ALA A 55 -19.42 8.68 -2.48
N SER A 56 -20.13 8.96 -3.56
CA SER A 56 -21.57 8.70 -3.66
C SER A 56 -21.88 7.19 -3.55
N ALA A 57 -23.11 6.85 -3.20
CA ALA A 57 -23.57 5.46 -3.14
C ALA A 57 -23.36 4.73 -4.48
N ARG A 58 -23.57 5.44 -5.61
CA ARG A 58 -23.35 4.93 -6.97
C ARG A 58 -21.87 4.62 -7.22
N GLU A 59 -20.99 5.53 -6.85
CA GLU A 59 -19.51 5.32 -6.98
C GLU A 59 -19.03 4.19 -6.08
N ASN A 60 -19.50 4.12 -4.86
CA ASN A 60 -19.17 3.05 -3.93
C ASN A 60 -19.58 1.68 -4.50
N ARG A 61 -20.78 1.56 -5.10
CA ARG A 61 -21.19 0.34 -5.80
C ARG A 61 -20.27 0.01 -6.98
N ARG A 62 -19.95 1.00 -7.82
CA ARG A 62 -19.03 0.81 -8.97
C ARG A 62 -17.62 0.38 -8.53
N ASN A 63 -17.08 1.01 -7.50
CA ASN A 63 -15.75 0.68 -6.96
C ASN A 63 -15.73 -0.74 -6.42
N ARG A 64 -16.76 -1.15 -5.65
CA ARG A 64 -16.89 -2.51 -5.14
C ARG A 64 -17.01 -3.55 -6.27
N ALA A 65 -17.82 -3.28 -7.29
CA ALA A 65 -17.96 -4.17 -8.45
C ALA A 65 -16.63 -4.32 -9.20
N ARG A 66 -15.90 -3.21 -9.38
CA ARG A 66 -14.57 -3.24 -10.01
C ARG A 66 -13.57 -4.07 -9.21
N SER A 67 -13.52 -3.91 -7.90
CA SER A 67 -12.65 -4.71 -7.02
C SER A 67 -13.00 -6.18 -7.05
N ALA A 68 -14.29 -6.53 -7.02
CA ALA A 68 -14.74 -7.91 -7.15
C ALA A 68 -14.32 -8.54 -8.49
N ARG A 69 -14.42 -7.81 -9.59
CA ARG A 69 -13.92 -8.28 -10.90
C ARG A 69 -12.41 -8.52 -10.88
N LYS A 70 -11.63 -7.59 -10.34
CA LYS A 70 -10.16 -7.77 -10.21
C LYS A 70 -9.82 -9.02 -9.41
N GLU A 71 -10.48 -9.23 -8.27
CA GLU A 71 -10.28 -10.41 -7.43
C GLU A 71 -10.65 -11.70 -8.16
N ALA A 72 -11.75 -11.72 -8.92
CA ALA A 72 -12.18 -12.89 -9.70
C ALA A 72 -11.20 -13.23 -10.83
N HIS A 73 -10.63 -12.22 -11.49
CA HIS A 73 -9.68 -12.42 -12.58
C HIS A 73 -8.23 -12.63 -12.11
N GLY A 74 -7.95 -12.57 -10.82
CA GLY A 74 -6.59 -12.69 -10.31
C GLY A 74 -5.71 -11.48 -10.57
N ALA A 75 -6.30 -10.31 -10.84
CA ALA A 75 -5.62 -9.09 -11.25
C ALA A 75 -5.36 -8.12 -10.08
N THR A 76 -5.28 -8.62 -8.85
CA THR A 76 -4.85 -7.82 -7.70
C THR A 76 -3.35 -7.93 -7.49
N TYR A 77 -2.73 -6.93 -6.88
CA TYR A 77 -1.28 -6.95 -6.64
C TYR A 77 -0.85 -8.10 -5.73
N GLN A 78 -1.72 -8.53 -4.81
CA GLN A 78 -1.48 -9.72 -4.00
C GLN A 78 -1.49 -10.98 -4.87
N GLN A 79 -2.49 -11.14 -5.73
CA GLN A 79 -2.64 -12.32 -6.58
C GLN A 79 -1.51 -12.45 -7.61
N GLU A 80 -1.02 -11.33 -8.13
CA GLU A 80 0.15 -11.30 -9.02
C GLU A 80 1.43 -11.81 -8.33
N ARG A 81 1.55 -11.62 -7.01
CA ARG A 81 2.75 -11.95 -6.26
C ARG A 81 2.68 -13.29 -5.51
N GLU A 82 1.51 -13.64 -5.03
CA GLU A 82 1.31 -14.78 -4.14
C GLU A 82 0.51 -15.93 -4.78
N GLY A 83 0.00 -15.69 -5.98
CA GLY A 83 -0.82 -16.65 -6.72
C GLY A 83 -2.31 -16.30 -6.70
N ARG A 84 -3.01 -16.77 -7.72
CA ARG A 84 -4.38 -16.40 -8.05
C ARG A 84 -5.42 -16.72 -6.96
N SER A 85 -5.15 -17.73 -6.14
CA SER A 85 -6.03 -18.16 -5.04
C SER A 85 -5.92 -17.25 -3.79
N HIS A 86 -4.89 -16.42 -3.70
CA HIS A 86 -4.63 -15.63 -2.51
C HIS A 86 -5.32 -14.26 -2.56
N VAL A 87 -6.45 -14.14 -1.83
CA VAL A 87 -7.19 -12.89 -1.69
C VAL A 87 -7.41 -12.58 -0.21
N GLY A 88 -6.84 -11.47 0.24
CA GLY A 88 -6.97 -11.02 1.62
C GLY A 88 -5.85 -11.49 2.53
N ALA A 89 -5.98 -11.18 3.81
CA ALA A 89 -5.00 -11.57 4.82
C ALA A 89 -5.05 -13.07 5.11
N ARG A 90 -3.89 -13.68 5.30
CA ARG A 90 -3.79 -15.08 5.71
C ARG A 90 -4.08 -15.21 7.19
N GLY A 91 -5.32 -15.62 7.48
CA GLY A 91 -5.75 -15.93 8.83
C GLY A 91 -5.94 -14.70 9.74
N ARG A 92 -6.43 -14.96 10.94
CA ARG A 92 -6.83 -13.96 11.92
C ARG A 92 -5.66 -13.06 12.38
N ARG A 93 -4.48 -13.64 12.59
CA ARG A 93 -3.30 -12.89 13.06
C ARG A 93 -2.79 -11.89 12.05
N GLU A 94 -2.77 -12.24 10.77
CA GLU A 94 -2.34 -11.35 9.72
C GLU A 94 -3.36 -10.25 9.47
N SER A 95 -4.65 -10.57 9.46
CA SER A 95 -5.73 -9.58 9.35
C SER A 95 -5.64 -8.53 10.46
N SER A 96 -5.48 -8.97 11.71
CA SER A 96 -5.30 -8.07 12.86
C SER A 96 -4.08 -7.16 12.73
N ARG A 97 -2.95 -7.70 12.25
CA ARG A 97 -1.73 -6.92 11.99
C ARG A 97 -1.94 -5.88 10.87
N ALA A 98 -2.59 -6.28 9.79
CA ALA A 98 -2.85 -5.41 8.65
C ALA A 98 -3.78 -4.26 9.02
N MET A 99 -4.83 -4.54 9.78
CA MET A 99 -5.85 -3.58 10.17
C MET A 99 -5.49 -2.71 11.39
N GLY A 100 -4.28 -2.85 11.95
CA GLY A 100 -3.83 -2.03 13.07
C GLY A 100 -4.16 -2.59 14.45
N GLY A 101 -4.50 -3.88 14.57
CA GLY A 101 -4.71 -4.54 15.84
C GLY A 101 -3.44 -4.66 16.70
N ARG A 102 -3.56 -5.30 17.88
CA ARG A 102 -2.48 -5.45 18.90
C ARG A 102 -1.11 -5.85 18.32
N ASN A 103 -1.08 -6.66 17.26
CA ASN A 103 0.13 -7.11 16.57
C ASN A 103 0.50 -6.31 15.32
N ALA A 104 -0.09 -5.13 15.11
CA ALA A 104 0.15 -4.29 13.93
C ALA A 104 1.62 -3.87 13.74
N ARG A 105 2.39 -3.80 14.83
CA ARG A 105 3.83 -3.46 14.81
C ARG A 105 4.71 -4.59 14.29
N LYS A 106 4.26 -5.86 14.40
CA LYS A 106 5.01 -7.02 13.90
C LYS A 106 4.80 -7.14 12.39
N ILE A 107 5.74 -6.64 11.63
CA ILE A 107 5.72 -6.74 10.16
C ILE A 107 6.57 -7.93 9.68
N THR A 108 6.17 -8.49 8.53
CA THR A 108 6.93 -9.56 7.87
C THR A 108 8.30 -9.07 7.39
N ALA A 109 9.24 -9.97 7.13
CA ALA A 109 10.55 -9.62 6.57
C ALA A 109 10.40 -8.82 5.26
N ARG A 110 9.46 -9.22 4.39
CA ARG A 110 9.12 -8.52 3.16
C ARG A 110 8.54 -7.12 3.44
N GLY A 111 7.66 -7.00 4.42
CA GLY A 111 7.12 -5.72 4.87
C GLY A 111 8.18 -4.81 5.47
N ARG A 112 9.16 -5.34 6.21
CA ARG A 112 10.32 -4.56 6.71
C ARG A 112 11.17 -4.01 5.56
N ARG A 113 11.45 -4.81 4.53
CA ARG A 113 12.15 -4.33 3.32
C ARG A 113 11.39 -3.21 2.62
N ALA A 114 10.08 -3.37 2.46
CA ALA A 114 9.21 -2.36 1.87
C ALA A 114 9.15 -1.06 2.71
N ALA A 115 9.10 -1.18 4.04
CA ALA A 115 9.13 -0.03 4.95
C ALA A 115 10.46 0.72 4.86
N ARG A 116 11.60 0.01 4.84
CA ARG A 116 12.93 0.60 4.62
C ARG A 116 13.02 1.31 3.27
N GLY A 117 12.47 0.71 2.21
CA GLY A 117 12.40 1.34 0.88
C GLY A 117 11.57 2.62 0.90
N ARG A 118 10.43 2.64 1.60
CA ARG A 118 9.59 3.84 1.78
C ARG A 118 10.31 4.92 2.58
N ALA A 119 10.96 4.56 3.68
CA ALA A 119 11.73 5.49 4.50
C ALA A 119 12.89 6.13 3.73
N ARG A 120 13.60 5.34 2.90
CA ARG A 120 14.65 5.86 2.01
C ARG A 120 14.14 6.83 0.96
N LEU A 121 12.90 6.65 0.50
CA LEU A 121 12.26 7.52 -0.49
C LEU A 121 11.62 8.76 0.14
N SER A 122 11.17 8.65 1.39
CA SER A 122 10.54 9.75 2.14
C SER A 122 11.56 10.64 2.85
N SER A 123 12.70 10.09 3.26
CA SER A 123 13.87 10.88 3.61
C SER A 123 14.50 11.35 2.30
N GLY A 124 13.93 12.37 1.68
CA GLY A 124 14.62 13.11 0.65
C GLY A 124 15.99 13.43 1.21
N ALA A 125 17.06 12.90 0.58
CA ALA A 125 18.39 13.16 1.07
C ALA A 125 18.57 14.67 1.14
N THR A 126 18.79 15.21 2.31
CA THR A 126 19.05 16.65 2.48
C THR A 126 20.21 17.05 1.59
N LYS A 127 20.27 18.30 1.14
CA LYS A 127 21.39 18.82 0.35
C LYS A 127 22.72 18.44 0.98
N ALA A 128 22.82 18.50 2.31
CA ALA A 128 24.01 18.11 3.06
C ALA A 128 24.35 16.62 2.92
N GLN A 129 23.37 15.74 2.94
CA GLN A 129 23.58 14.28 2.73
C GLN A 129 23.97 13.96 1.30
N LEU A 130 23.36 14.62 0.31
CA LEU A 130 23.72 14.49 -1.10
C LEU A 130 25.16 14.97 -1.34
N TYR A 131 25.51 16.11 -0.75
CA TYR A 131 26.87 16.64 -0.83
C TYR A 131 27.90 15.69 -0.20
N ARG A 132 27.64 15.15 1.00
CA ARG A 132 28.52 14.14 1.64
C ARG A 132 28.71 12.90 0.76
N ARG A 133 27.63 12.40 0.13
CA ARG A 133 27.71 11.26 -0.78
C ARG A 133 28.49 11.58 -2.06
N ALA A 134 28.28 12.77 -2.61
CA ALA A 134 29.03 13.23 -3.79
C ALA A 134 30.53 13.39 -3.45
N LYS A 135 30.85 13.91 -2.26
CA LYS A 135 32.22 14.01 -1.76
C LYS A 135 32.86 12.63 -1.62
N ALA A 136 32.18 11.68 -0.98
CA ALA A 136 32.66 10.32 -0.78
C ALA A 136 32.89 9.55 -2.10
N ARG A 137 32.15 9.91 -3.15
CA ARG A 137 32.29 9.33 -4.52
C ARG A 137 33.17 10.17 -5.45
N SER A 138 33.87 11.17 -4.93
CA SER A 138 34.76 12.07 -5.69
C SER A 138 34.11 12.68 -6.93
N VAL A 139 32.79 12.94 -6.89
CA VAL A 139 32.05 13.53 -8.03
C VAL A 139 32.57 14.94 -8.28
N ARG A 140 33.02 15.23 -9.49
CA ARG A 140 33.44 16.58 -9.92
C ARG A 140 32.21 17.50 -10.03
N GLY A 141 32.38 18.80 -9.81
CA GLY A 141 31.31 19.80 -9.93
C GLY A 141 30.31 19.82 -8.77
N ARG A 142 30.56 19.09 -7.67
CA ARG A 142 29.67 19.01 -6.48
C ARG A 142 29.34 20.34 -5.83
N SER A 143 30.19 21.37 -5.98
CA SER A 143 29.98 22.72 -5.47
C SER A 143 28.89 23.50 -6.22
N LYS A 144 28.51 23.05 -7.42
CA LYS A 144 27.46 23.68 -8.25
C LYS A 144 26.10 22.95 -8.10
N MET A 145 25.97 21.99 -7.19
CA MET A 145 24.68 21.33 -6.89
C MET A 145 23.82 22.26 -6.04
N SER A 146 22.87 22.92 -6.67
CA SER A 146 21.83 23.75 -6.05
C SER A 146 20.68 22.93 -5.47
#